data_d1397de1d567aeecfc673b2e536ba055
#
_entry.id   d1397de1d567aeecfc673b2e536ba055
#
_cell.length_a   1.000
_cell.length_b   1.000
_cell.length_c   1.000
_cell.angle_alpha   90.00
_cell.angle_beta   90.00
_cell.angle_gamma   90.00
#
_symmetry.space_group_name_H-M   'P 1'
#
loop_
_entity.id
_entity.type
_entity.pdbx_description
1 polymer ?
#
loop_
_entity_poly.entity_id
_entity_poly.type
_entity_poly.pdbx_seq_one_letter_code
_entity_poly.pdbx_strand_id
1 'polypeptide(L)'
;MADRLRVCALYPELMSIYADRGNLLLLERRCAWRGIGFELTRVGHGDALDPDAHDLFYMGGGQDRDQQLVSEDLVAHKRDALFAAAARGAVILAVCGGYQLLGDHYELGAE
;
A
#
# COMPACT_ATOMS: atom_id res chain seq x y z
N MET A 1 -8.93 25.20 -8.36
CA MET A 1 -9.24 23.82 -8.00
C MET A 1 -8.29 23.35 -6.93
N ALA A 2 -8.80 22.78 -5.87
CA ALA A 2 -7.94 22.33 -4.77
C ALA A 2 -7.26 21.03 -5.15
N ASP A 3 -5.98 20.94 -4.83
CA ASP A 3 -5.26 19.70 -5.00
C ASP A 3 -5.73 18.69 -3.98
N ARG A 4 -5.70 17.41 -4.35
CA ARG A 4 -6.13 16.32 -3.49
C ARG A 4 -5.20 15.13 -3.70
N LEU A 5 -4.80 14.51 -2.59
CA LEU A 5 -4.02 13.29 -2.62
C LEU A 5 -4.92 12.11 -2.27
N ARG A 6 -5.05 11.17 -3.16
CA ARG A 6 -5.85 9.97 -2.96
C ARG A 6 -4.89 8.82 -2.61
N VAL A 7 -4.97 8.34 -1.38
CA VAL A 7 -4.06 7.32 -0.86
C VAL A 7 -4.80 6.01 -0.69
N CYS A 8 -4.21 4.94 -1.18
CA CYS A 8 -4.70 3.58 -0.96
C CYS A 8 -3.79 2.90 0.05
N ALA A 9 -4.34 2.51 1.19
CA ALA A 9 -3.61 1.70 2.17
C ALA A 9 -3.87 0.23 1.85
N LEU A 10 -2.83 -0.47 1.40
CA LEU A 10 -2.94 -1.88 1.05
C LEU A 10 -2.74 -2.73 2.30
N TYR A 11 -3.67 -3.63 2.53
CA TYR A 11 -3.62 -4.58 3.65
C TYR A 11 -3.41 -3.90 5.01
N PRO A 12 -4.24 -2.92 5.36
CA PRO A 12 -3.97 -2.14 6.59
C PRO A 12 -4.08 -2.96 7.87
N GLU A 13 -4.76 -4.11 7.82
CA GLU A 13 -4.88 -4.98 8.99
C GLU A 13 -3.74 -5.98 9.09
N LEU A 14 -3.25 -6.47 7.96
CA LEU A 14 -2.20 -7.49 7.94
C LEU A 14 -0.80 -6.90 7.89
N MET A 15 -0.67 -5.69 7.33
CA MET A 15 0.63 -5.08 7.06
C MET A 15 0.74 -3.72 7.75
N SER A 16 0.59 -3.70 9.08
CA SER A 16 0.66 -2.44 9.81
C SER A 16 1.28 -2.61 11.20
N ILE A 17 2.27 -3.48 11.35
CA ILE A 17 2.85 -3.76 12.68
C ILE A 17 3.97 -2.81 13.06
N TYR A 18 4.52 -2.01 12.14
CA TYR A 18 5.66 -1.15 12.41
C TYR A 18 5.30 0.33 12.27
N ALA A 19 4.33 0.76 13.06
CA ALA A 19 3.92 2.17 13.12
C ALA A 19 3.40 2.71 11.78
N ASP A 20 2.86 1.85 10.94
CA ASP A 20 2.39 2.27 9.62
C ASP A 20 1.21 3.23 9.70
N ARG A 21 0.39 3.10 10.74
CA ARG A 21 -0.69 4.05 11.00
C ARG A 21 -0.16 5.46 11.21
N GLY A 22 0.97 5.57 11.92
CA GLY A 22 1.60 6.86 12.17
C GLY A 22 2.08 7.50 10.88
N ASN A 23 2.60 6.70 9.96
CA ASN A 23 3.05 7.21 8.67
C ASN A 23 1.90 7.79 7.86
N LEU A 24 0.76 7.11 7.85
CA LEU A 24 -0.41 7.62 7.14
C LEU A 24 -0.99 8.86 7.81
N LEU A 25 -1.01 8.89 9.13
CA LEU A 25 -1.48 10.05 9.87
C LEU A 25 -0.58 11.27 9.63
N LEU A 26 0.73 11.06 9.60
CA LEU A 26 1.66 12.13 9.32
C LEU A 26 1.43 12.71 7.93
N LEU A 27 1.23 11.84 6.95
CA LEU A 27 0.95 12.26 5.59
C LEU A 27 -0.34 13.08 5.52
N GLU A 28 -1.38 12.64 6.21
CA GLU A 28 -2.63 13.37 6.26
C GLU A 28 -2.44 14.76 6.86
N ARG A 29 -1.70 14.85 7.95
CA ARG A 29 -1.46 16.13 8.61
C ARG A 29 -0.63 17.08 7.76
N ARG A 30 0.36 16.54 7.06
CA ARG A 30 1.16 17.37 6.16
C ARG A 30 0.34 17.91 5.00
N CYS A 31 -0.59 17.11 4.49
CA CYS A 31 -1.51 17.59 3.47
C CYS A 31 -2.38 18.71 4.00
N ALA A 32 -2.92 18.56 5.20
CA ALA A 32 -3.77 19.58 5.81
C ALA A 32 -3.01 20.89 6.00
N TRP A 33 -1.77 20.82 6.44
CA TRP A 33 -0.94 22.02 6.65
C TRP A 33 -0.69 22.79 5.34
N ARG A 34 -0.75 22.11 4.20
CA ARG A 34 -0.49 22.72 2.90
C ARG A 34 -1.76 22.98 2.09
N GLY A 35 -2.91 22.79 2.70
CA GLY A 35 -4.17 22.99 2.00
C GLY A 35 -4.47 21.95 0.93
N ILE A 36 -3.87 20.78 1.03
CA ILE A 36 -4.10 19.68 0.10
C ILE A 36 -5.14 18.74 0.70
N GLY A 37 -6.19 18.42 -0.05
CA GLY A 37 -7.18 17.45 0.40
C GLY A 37 -6.57 16.06 0.52
N PHE A 38 -7.07 15.25 1.45
CA PHE A 38 -6.54 13.91 1.71
C PHE A 38 -7.68 12.93 1.72
N GLU A 39 -7.56 11.86 0.93
CA GLU A 39 -8.57 10.81 0.84
C GLU A 39 -7.89 9.47 1.04
N LEU A 40 -8.33 8.72 2.04
CA LEU A 40 -7.74 7.42 2.36
C LEU A 40 -8.74 6.31 2.09
N THR A 41 -8.33 5.35 1.27
CA THR A 41 -9.11 4.15 1.00
C THR A 41 -8.32 2.94 1.49
N ARG A 42 -9.00 2.02 2.15
CA ARG A 42 -8.38 0.80 2.65
C ARG A 42 -8.77 -0.36 1.75
N VAL A 43 -7.76 -1.08 1.26
CA VAL A 43 -7.97 -2.24 0.38
C VAL A 43 -7.28 -3.43 1.02
N GLY A 44 -8.06 -4.40 1.44
CA GLY A 44 -7.56 -5.57 2.16
C GLY A 44 -7.56 -6.84 1.34
N HIS A 45 -7.43 -7.96 2.06
CA HIS A 45 -7.40 -9.29 1.44
C HIS A 45 -8.71 -9.56 0.72
N GLY A 46 -8.62 -10.01 -0.51
CA GLY A 46 -9.80 -10.33 -1.32
C GLY A 46 -10.48 -9.15 -1.98
N ASP A 47 -10.12 -7.92 -1.62
CA ASP A 47 -10.74 -6.74 -2.19
C ASP A 47 -10.18 -6.43 -3.57
N ALA A 48 -11.01 -5.85 -4.43
CA ALA A 48 -10.56 -5.40 -5.74
C ALA A 48 -9.78 -4.10 -5.62
N LEU A 49 -8.84 -3.88 -6.53
CA LEU A 49 -8.03 -2.68 -6.56
C LEU A 49 -8.25 -1.95 -7.88
N ASP A 50 -8.67 -0.69 -7.79
CA ASP A 50 -8.85 0.16 -8.95
C ASP A 50 -7.54 0.94 -9.19
N PRO A 51 -6.83 0.69 -10.30
CA PRO A 51 -5.54 1.35 -10.53
C PRO A 51 -5.66 2.84 -10.78
N ASP A 52 -6.83 3.33 -11.14
CA ASP A 52 -7.02 4.74 -11.51
C ASP A 52 -7.59 5.57 -10.37
N ALA A 53 -7.95 4.95 -9.25
CA ALA A 53 -8.65 5.65 -8.17
C ALA A 53 -7.71 6.29 -7.15
N HIS A 54 -6.40 6.04 -7.25
CA HIS A 54 -5.46 6.45 -6.22
C HIS A 54 -4.20 7.04 -6.82
N ASP A 55 -3.60 7.97 -6.08
CA ASP A 55 -2.35 8.62 -6.48
C ASP A 55 -1.15 7.99 -5.82
N LEU A 56 -1.33 7.45 -4.62
CA LEU A 56 -0.27 6.81 -3.85
C LEU A 56 -0.81 5.53 -3.22
N PHE A 57 -0.05 4.46 -3.36
CA PHE A 57 -0.35 3.17 -2.76
C PHE A 57 0.67 2.90 -1.67
N TYR A 58 0.21 2.66 -0.45
CA TYR A 58 1.08 2.44 0.69
C TYR A 58 0.93 1.01 1.20
N MET A 59 2.06 0.33 1.41
CA MET A 59 2.08 -0.99 2.00
C MET A 59 3.19 -1.05 3.06
N GLY A 60 2.81 -1.33 4.29
CA GLY A 60 3.75 -1.39 5.40
C GLY A 60 4.28 -2.79 5.65
N GLY A 61 4.76 -3.04 6.86
CA GLY A 61 5.34 -4.31 7.25
C GLY A 61 4.35 -5.23 7.93
N GLY A 62 4.62 -6.53 7.86
CA GLY A 62 3.79 -7.54 8.50
C GLY A 62 4.63 -8.71 8.98
N GLN A 63 4.00 -9.63 9.71
CA GLN A 63 4.65 -10.87 10.13
C GLN A 63 4.74 -11.84 8.96
N ASP A 64 5.65 -12.81 9.06
CA ASP A 64 5.90 -13.73 7.96
C ASP A 64 4.64 -14.43 7.47
N ARG A 65 3.80 -14.90 8.41
CA ARG A 65 2.56 -15.58 8.03
C ARG A 65 1.61 -14.64 7.28
N ASP A 66 1.50 -13.42 7.76
CA ASP A 66 0.64 -12.43 7.11
C ASP A 66 1.19 -12.05 5.75
N GLN A 67 2.51 -11.96 5.62
CA GLN A 67 3.13 -11.65 4.32
C GLN A 67 2.87 -12.74 3.30
N GLN A 68 2.80 -14.01 3.74
CA GLN A 68 2.48 -15.09 2.82
C GLN A 68 1.06 -14.96 2.29
N LEU A 69 0.09 -14.68 3.16
CA LEU A 69 -1.29 -14.45 2.74
C LEU A 69 -1.40 -13.28 1.79
N VAL A 70 -0.69 -12.19 2.10
CA VAL A 70 -0.71 -11.00 1.26
C VAL A 70 -0.08 -11.30 -0.10
N SER A 71 1.02 -12.05 -0.13
CA SER A 71 1.68 -12.39 -1.38
C SER A 71 0.75 -13.13 -2.33
N GLU A 72 0.02 -14.09 -1.80
CA GLU A 72 -0.93 -14.85 -2.62
C GLU A 72 -2.05 -13.97 -3.16
N ASP A 73 -2.62 -13.14 -2.30
CA ASP A 73 -3.68 -12.23 -2.72
C ASP A 73 -3.18 -11.17 -3.70
N LEU A 74 -1.98 -10.68 -3.48
CA LEU A 74 -1.38 -9.65 -4.34
C LEU A 74 -1.24 -10.17 -5.77
N VAL A 75 -0.72 -11.38 -5.92
CA VAL A 75 -0.55 -11.98 -7.24
C VAL A 75 -1.90 -12.31 -7.87
N ALA A 76 -2.83 -12.83 -7.10
CA ALA A 76 -4.11 -13.29 -7.63
C ALA A 76 -5.06 -12.14 -7.98
N HIS A 77 -5.04 -11.04 -7.21
CA HIS A 77 -6.10 -10.05 -7.30
C HIS A 77 -5.64 -8.61 -7.56
N LYS A 78 -4.35 -8.28 -7.35
CA LYS A 78 -3.93 -6.88 -7.35
C LYS A 78 -2.74 -6.57 -8.26
N ARG A 79 -2.04 -7.59 -8.71
CA ARG A 79 -0.78 -7.41 -9.45
C ARG A 79 -0.95 -6.54 -10.69
N ASP A 80 -1.94 -6.88 -11.52
CA ASP A 80 -2.13 -6.15 -12.77
C ASP A 80 -2.55 -4.71 -12.52
N ALA A 81 -3.38 -4.49 -11.49
CA ALA A 81 -3.80 -3.14 -11.13
C ALA A 81 -2.61 -2.29 -10.66
N LEU A 82 -1.69 -2.87 -9.87
CA LEU A 82 -0.51 -2.15 -9.42
C LEU A 82 0.42 -1.83 -10.58
N PHE A 83 0.60 -2.76 -11.51
CA PHE A 83 1.40 -2.50 -12.72
C PHE A 83 0.78 -1.35 -13.53
N ALA A 84 -0.54 -1.35 -13.71
CA ALA A 84 -1.22 -0.31 -14.44
C ALA A 84 -1.08 1.05 -13.73
N ALA A 85 -1.22 1.07 -12.41
CA ALA A 85 -1.07 2.29 -11.64
C ALA A 85 0.35 2.85 -11.76
N ALA A 86 1.36 2.00 -11.63
CA ALA A 86 2.75 2.44 -11.77
C ALA A 86 3.01 2.97 -13.18
N ALA A 87 2.46 2.32 -14.20
CA ALA A 87 2.66 2.75 -15.58
C ALA A 87 2.08 4.14 -15.84
N ARG A 88 0.99 4.52 -15.17
CA ARG A 88 0.42 5.86 -15.33
C ARG A 88 1.03 6.91 -14.41
N GLY A 89 2.03 6.53 -13.62
CA GLY A 89 2.76 7.49 -12.79
C GLY A 89 2.33 7.58 -11.34
N ALA A 90 1.48 6.68 -10.85
CA ALA A 90 1.15 6.65 -9.43
C ALA A 90 2.36 6.23 -8.61
N VAL A 91 2.42 6.69 -7.36
CA VAL A 91 3.52 6.40 -6.46
C VAL A 91 3.19 5.14 -5.64
N ILE A 92 4.15 4.23 -5.54
CA ILE A 92 4.02 3.07 -4.68
C ILE A 92 5.08 3.17 -3.59
N LEU A 93 4.64 3.32 -2.34
CA LEU A 93 5.54 3.40 -1.19
C LEU A 93 5.42 2.12 -0.39
N ALA A 94 6.47 1.34 -0.38
CA ALA A 94 6.51 0.06 0.33
C ALA A 94 7.61 0.10 1.37
N VAL A 95 7.27 -0.32 2.59
CA VAL A 95 8.15 -0.25 3.74
C VAL A 95 8.31 -1.65 4.33
N CYS A 96 9.56 -2.03 4.62
CA CYS A 96 9.85 -3.30 5.31
C CYS A 96 9.28 -4.49 4.54
N GLY A 97 8.34 -5.25 5.15
CA GLY A 97 7.71 -6.38 4.48
C GLY A 97 7.03 -6.03 3.17
N GLY A 98 6.46 -4.83 3.07
CA GLY A 98 5.89 -4.37 1.81
C GLY A 98 6.91 -4.28 0.71
N TYR A 99 8.11 -3.81 1.03
CA TYR A 99 9.20 -3.75 0.06
C TYR A 99 9.58 -5.16 -0.42
N GLN A 100 9.65 -6.12 0.51
CA GLN A 100 9.96 -7.51 0.15
C GLN A 100 8.91 -8.10 -0.79
N LEU A 101 7.64 -7.78 -0.56
CA LEU A 101 6.55 -8.32 -1.37
C LEU A 101 6.54 -7.79 -2.79
N LEU A 102 7.14 -6.63 -3.04
CA LEU A 102 7.21 -6.07 -4.39
C LEU A 102 8.37 -6.64 -5.21
N GLY A 103 9.29 -7.37 -4.59
CA GLY A 103 10.37 -8.03 -5.30
C GLY A 103 9.90 -9.31 -5.97
N ASP A 104 10.79 -9.92 -6.77
CA ASP A 104 10.48 -11.17 -7.45
C ASP A 104 10.29 -12.30 -6.46
N HIS A 105 11.15 -12.38 -5.44
CA HIS A 105 10.99 -13.34 -4.36
C HIS A 105 11.89 -12.96 -3.20
N TYR A 106 11.61 -13.54 -2.04
CA TYR A 106 12.48 -13.48 -0.88
C TYR A 106 12.27 -14.75 -0.07
N GLU A 107 13.23 -15.07 0.79
CA GLU A 107 13.15 -16.29 1.59
C GLU A 107 12.84 -15.97 3.04
N LEU A 108 12.00 -16.79 3.64
CA LEU A 108 11.59 -16.65 5.03
C LEU A 108 12.42 -17.57 5.90
N GLY A 109 13.26 -17.00 6.73
CA GLY A 109 13.95 -17.77 7.76
C GLY A 109 14.92 -18.77 7.18
N ALA A 110 15.18 -19.77 7.97
CA ALA A 110 16.24 -20.71 7.71
C ALA A 110 15.76 -21.98 7.10
N GLU A 111 14.60 -22.09 6.69
CA GLU A 111 14.17 -23.28 6.20
C GLU A 111 14.14 -23.44 4.93
#